data_b4c80ea688865c72aae1048885cff83b
#
_entry.id   b4c80ea688865c72aae1048885cff83b
#
_cell.length_a   1.000
_cell.length_b   1.000
_cell.length_c   1.000
_cell.angle_alpha   90.00
_cell.angle_beta   90.00
_cell.angle_gamma   90.00
#
_symmetry.space_group_name_H-M   'P 1'
#
loop_
_entity.id
_entity.type
_entity.pdbx_description
1 polymer ?
#
loop_
_entity_poly.entity_id
_entity_poly.type
_entity_poly.pdbx_seq_one_letter_code
_entity_poly.pdbx_strand_id
1 'polypeptide(L)'
;MQLTTERLTLRPILNTDWSLWAELHQQPDVMRFVGEITDEATLREKFNRGLSAGLDQWHKEDNTWLTLVIEETATATPIGLHGFLSMWAPFQQAELGFMLSPEFQGKGYALEASKAVIDFALHECNYHKLIATVAQGNHASHHLLKKLGFELEGTLKHNFQINGEWVNDEKFGLLRI
;
A
#
# COMPACT_ATOMS: atom_id res chain seq x y z
N MET A 1 4.46 2.34 -17.30
CA MET A 1 5.61 2.42 -16.36
C MET A 1 5.64 1.19 -15.47
N GLN A 2 6.82 0.76 -15.07
CA GLN A 2 7.03 -0.45 -14.27
C GLN A 2 8.25 -0.19 -13.38
N LEU A 3 8.16 -0.53 -12.10
CA LEU A 3 9.30 -0.48 -11.20
C LEU A 3 9.90 -1.88 -11.10
N THR A 4 11.22 -1.99 -11.22
CA THR A 4 11.91 -3.28 -11.18
C THR A 4 12.97 -3.25 -10.07
N THR A 5 13.04 -4.34 -9.31
CA THR A 5 14.03 -4.57 -8.27
C THR A 5 14.82 -5.84 -8.57
N GLU A 6 15.61 -6.34 -7.62
CA GLU A 6 16.35 -7.58 -7.79
C GLU A 6 15.43 -8.80 -8.00
N ARG A 7 14.33 -8.89 -7.25
CA ARG A 7 13.43 -10.06 -7.25
C ARG A 7 12.01 -9.73 -7.71
N LEU A 8 11.64 -8.45 -7.80
CA LEU A 8 10.27 -8.02 -7.98
C LEU A 8 10.10 -7.12 -9.19
N THR A 9 8.91 -7.22 -9.75
CA THR A 9 8.35 -6.29 -10.71
C THR A 9 7.08 -5.69 -10.12
N LEU A 10 6.98 -4.36 -10.07
CA LEU A 10 5.77 -3.67 -9.66
C LEU A 10 5.16 -2.99 -10.90
N ARG A 11 3.96 -3.39 -11.25
CA ARG A 11 3.23 -2.88 -12.42
C ARG A 11 1.84 -2.40 -12.04
N PRO A 12 1.21 -1.53 -12.85
CA PRO A 12 -0.18 -1.15 -12.62
C PRO A 12 -1.10 -2.36 -12.51
N ILE A 13 -2.13 -2.23 -11.69
CA ILE A 13 -3.19 -3.24 -11.59
C ILE A 13 -3.98 -3.34 -12.90
N LEU A 14 -4.32 -4.56 -13.31
CA LEU A 14 -5.08 -4.89 -14.51
C LEU A 14 -6.38 -5.63 -14.15
N ASN A 15 -7.31 -5.70 -15.08
CA ASN A 15 -8.56 -6.48 -14.91
C ASN A 15 -8.31 -7.94 -14.55
N THR A 16 -7.22 -8.52 -15.03
CA THR A 16 -6.81 -9.91 -14.75
C THR A 16 -6.38 -10.13 -13.31
N ASP A 17 -6.10 -9.07 -12.52
CA ASP A 17 -5.63 -9.16 -11.14
C ASP A 17 -6.77 -9.27 -10.12
N TRP A 18 -8.02 -9.41 -10.57
CA TRP A 18 -9.16 -9.57 -9.68
C TRP A 18 -8.99 -10.69 -8.66
N SER A 19 -8.45 -11.83 -9.07
CA SER A 19 -8.26 -12.97 -8.18
C SER A 19 -7.33 -12.65 -7.02
N LEU A 20 -6.20 -12.00 -7.29
CA LEU A 20 -5.26 -11.54 -6.25
C LEU A 20 -5.92 -10.50 -5.34
N TRP A 21 -6.61 -9.51 -5.94
CA TRP A 21 -7.30 -8.47 -5.19
C TRP A 21 -8.33 -9.07 -4.22
N ALA A 22 -9.20 -9.94 -4.74
CA ALA A 22 -10.25 -10.56 -3.94
C ALA A 22 -9.66 -11.45 -2.84
N GLU A 23 -8.65 -12.26 -3.16
CA GLU A 23 -7.97 -13.10 -2.20
C GLU A 23 -7.40 -12.27 -1.03
N LEU A 24 -6.60 -11.25 -1.31
CA LEU A 24 -6.00 -10.42 -0.27
C LEU A 24 -7.03 -9.74 0.64
N HIS A 25 -8.13 -9.21 0.07
CA HIS A 25 -9.16 -8.51 0.82
C HIS A 25 -10.17 -9.43 1.52
N GLN A 26 -10.12 -10.73 1.26
CA GLN A 26 -10.96 -11.73 1.91
C GLN A 26 -10.20 -12.61 2.91
N GLN A 27 -8.86 -12.48 2.97
CA GLN A 27 -8.03 -13.20 3.93
C GLN A 27 -8.07 -12.53 5.31
N PRO A 28 -8.54 -13.20 6.37
CA PRO A 28 -8.62 -12.62 7.73
C PRO A 28 -7.26 -12.15 8.25
N ASP A 29 -6.18 -12.90 8.00
CA ASP A 29 -4.83 -12.57 8.46
C ASP A 29 -4.27 -11.30 7.77
N VAL A 30 -4.60 -11.09 6.49
CA VAL A 30 -4.21 -9.88 5.75
C VAL A 30 -5.05 -8.69 6.22
N MET A 31 -6.35 -8.88 6.37
CA MET A 31 -7.30 -7.82 6.71
C MET A 31 -7.31 -7.44 8.19
N ARG A 32 -6.70 -8.25 9.05
CA ARG A 32 -6.72 -8.09 10.52
C ARG A 32 -6.45 -6.68 11.01
N PHE A 33 -5.55 -5.95 10.34
CA PHE A 33 -5.14 -4.59 10.68
C PHE A 33 -5.46 -3.56 9.59
N VAL A 34 -6.20 -3.96 8.56
CA VAL A 34 -6.53 -3.11 7.41
C VAL A 34 -7.97 -2.63 7.48
N GLY A 35 -8.90 -3.51 7.82
CA GLY A 35 -10.31 -3.18 7.90
C GLY A 35 -11.20 -4.40 7.82
N GLU A 36 -12.50 -4.15 7.67
CA GLU A 36 -13.50 -5.21 7.58
C GLU A 36 -13.45 -5.93 6.23
N ILE A 37 -13.69 -7.22 6.25
CA ILE A 37 -13.94 -8.01 5.06
C ILE A 37 -15.35 -7.65 4.55
N THR A 38 -15.41 -7.18 3.32
CA THR A 38 -16.66 -6.74 2.67
C THR A 38 -17.19 -7.80 1.69
N ASP A 39 -18.46 -7.67 1.31
CA ASP A 39 -19.05 -8.50 0.28
C ASP A 39 -18.39 -8.29 -1.10
N GLU A 40 -18.61 -9.25 -2.02
CA GLU A 40 -17.98 -9.22 -3.34
C GLU A 40 -18.38 -8.00 -4.16
N ALA A 41 -19.61 -7.51 -4.07
CA ALA A 41 -20.09 -6.37 -4.84
C ALA A 41 -19.33 -5.09 -4.41
N THR A 42 -19.24 -4.85 -3.11
CA THR A 42 -18.47 -3.74 -2.54
C THR A 42 -16.99 -3.84 -2.88
N LEU A 43 -16.44 -5.06 -2.83
CA LEU A 43 -15.05 -5.30 -3.18
C LEU A 43 -14.78 -5.04 -4.67
N ARG A 44 -15.71 -5.42 -5.54
CA ARG A 44 -15.64 -5.17 -6.99
C ARG A 44 -15.67 -3.67 -7.31
N GLU A 45 -16.46 -2.89 -6.62
CA GLU A 45 -16.47 -1.44 -6.76
C GLU A 45 -15.13 -0.80 -6.37
N LYS A 46 -14.54 -1.27 -5.27
CA LYS A 46 -13.19 -0.82 -4.82
C LYS A 46 -12.12 -1.17 -5.86
N PHE A 47 -12.17 -2.38 -6.40
CA PHE A 47 -11.27 -2.84 -7.46
C PHE A 47 -11.39 -1.98 -8.72
N ASN A 48 -12.60 -1.73 -9.19
CA ASN A 48 -12.85 -0.90 -10.38
C ASN A 48 -12.35 0.54 -10.22
N ARG A 49 -12.44 1.10 -9.02
CA ARG A 49 -11.82 2.39 -8.71
C ARG A 49 -10.29 2.36 -8.81
N GLY A 50 -9.67 1.29 -8.34
CA GLY A 50 -8.22 1.07 -8.46
C GLY A 50 -7.77 0.93 -9.92
N LEU A 51 -8.58 0.27 -10.77
CA LEU A 51 -8.30 0.12 -12.21
C LEU A 51 -8.31 1.45 -12.97
N SER A 52 -9.22 2.37 -12.59
CA SER A 52 -9.36 3.67 -13.25
C SER A 52 -8.11 4.54 -13.12
N ALA A 53 -7.25 4.23 -12.19
CA ALA A 53 -5.98 4.91 -11.90
C ALA A 53 -4.77 4.10 -12.42
N GLY A 54 -4.89 3.46 -13.60
CA GLY A 54 -3.73 2.87 -14.27
C GLY A 54 -2.67 3.92 -14.56
N LEU A 55 -1.38 3.56 -14.55
CA LEU A 55 -0.24 4.49 -14.61
C LEU A 55 -0.28 5.51 -15.74
N ASP A 56 -0.84 5.15 -16.91
CA ASP A 56 -0.95 6.07 -18.05
C ASP A 56 -2.07 7.11 -17.87
N GLN A 57 -2.94 6.90 -16.89
CA GLN A 57 -4.08 7.79 -16.59
C GLN A 57 -4.00 8.36 -15.17
N TRP A 58 -3.05 7.90 -14.35
CA TRP A 58 -2.88 8.41 -13.00
C TRP A 58 -2.05 9.68 -13.00
N HIS A 59 -2.58 10.72 -12.38
CA HIS A 59 -1.88 11.97 -12.14
C HIS A 59 -1.89 12.26 -10.63
N LYS A 60 -0.76 12.68 -10.10
CA LYS A 60 -0.63 12.98 -8.66
C LYS A 60 -1.58 14.08 -8.20
N GLU A 61 -1.96 14.97 -9.11
CA GLU A 61 -2.89 16.08 -8.87
C GLU A 61 -4.35 15.63 -8.64
N ASP A 62 -4.70 14.41 -9.05
CA ASP A 62 -6.06 13.87 -8.91
C ASP A 62 -6.39 13.43 -7.48
N ASN A 63 -5.40 13.38 -6.60
CA ASN A 63 -5.54 12.92 -5.21
C ASN A 63 -6.20 11.53 -5.11
N THR A 64 -5.76 10.61 -5.95
CA THR A 64 -6.26 9.22 -6.04
C THR A 64 -5.17 8.21 -5.72
N TRP A 65 -5.58 6.95 -5.49
CA TRP A 65 -4.65 5.85 -5.31
C TRP A 65 -3.92 5.50 -6.61
N LEU A 66 -2.59 5.38 -6.53
CA LEU A 66 -1.82 4.59 -7.47
C LEU A 66 -1.72 3.17 -6.92
N THR A 67 -2.30 2.19 -7.61
CA THR A 67 -2.26 0.78 -7.20
C THR A 67 -1.36 -0.03 -8.11
N LEU A 68 -0.36 -0.66 -7.52
CA LEU A 68 0.61 -1.53 -8.20
C LEU A 68 0.45 -2.97 -7.72
N VAL A 69 0.56 -3.92 -8.65
CA VAL A 69 0.71 -5.34 -8.33
C VAL A 69 2.19 -5.65 -8.16
N ILE A 70 2.52 -6.35 -7.09
CA ILE A 70 3.86 -6.88 -6.85
C ILE A 70 3.91 -8.28 -7.47
N GLU A 71 4.82 -8.50 -8.41
CA GLU A 71 5.09 -9.81 -9.02
C GLU A 71 6.49 -10.27 -8.66
N GLU A 72 6.64 -11.56 -8.39
CA GLU A 72 7.95 -12.20 -8.33
C GLU A 72 8.49 -12.34 -9.76
N THR A 73 9.60 -11.68 -10.06
CA THR A 73 10.14 -11.57 -11.44
C THR A 73 10.45 -12.92 -12.06
N ALA A 74 10.96 -13.87 -11.25
CA ALA A 74 11.38 -15.19 -11.75
C ALA A 74 10.22 -16.05 -12.25
N THR A 75 9.04 -15.91 -11.66
CA THR A 75 7.87 -16.75 -11.93
C THR A 75 6.71 -15.99 -12.58
N ALA A 76 6.79 -14.65 -12.62
CA ALA A 76 5.68 -13.76 -12.95
C ALA A 76 4.43 -13.98 -12.07
N THR A 77 4.62 -14.47 -10.85
CA THR A 77 3.54 -14.74 -9.90
C THR A 77 3.16 -13.45 -9.17
N PRO A 78 1.90 -12.99 -9.24
CA PRO A 78 1.42 -11.87 -8.45
C PRO A 78 1.36 -12.29 -6.97
N ILE A 79 2.05 -11.54 -6.09
CA ILE A 79 2.23 -11.90 -4.69
C ILE A 79 1.65 -10.87 -3.72
N GLY A 80 1.21 -9.73 -4.21
CA GLY A 80 0.68 -8.67 -3.36
C GLY A 80 0.36 -7.39 -4.11
N LEU A 81 -0.05 -6.40 -3.34
CA LEU A 81 -0.36 -5.04 -3.80
C LEU A 81 0.52 -4.04 -3.06
N HIS A 82 0.90 -2.98 -3.74
CA HIS A 82 1.56 -1.81 -3.18
C HIS A 82 1.08 -0.53 -3.85
N GLY A 83 1.34 0.60 -3.26
CA GLY A 83 1.06 1.88 -3.86
C GLY A 83 0.94 3.00 -2.85
N PHE A 84 0.31 4.06 -3.27
CA PHE A 84 0.06 5.19 -2.38
C PHE A 84 -1.15 6.00 -2.81
N LEU A 85 -1.82 6.61 -1.83
CA LEU A 85 -2.82 7.65 -2.03
C LEU A 85 -2.10 8.98 -2.21
N SER A 86 -2.29 9.61 -3.36
CA SER A 86 -1.80 10.97 -3.55
C SER A 86 -2.61 11.96 -2.71
N MET A 87 -1.91 12.87 -2.07
CA MET A 87 -2.43 14.06 -1.40
C MET A 87 -1.59 15.26 -1.85
N TRP A 88 -1.56 15.47 -3.18
CA TRP A 88 -0.68 16.48 -3.78
C TRP A 88 -1.04 17.89 -3.36
N ALA A 89 -2.27 18.28 -3.51
CA ALA A 89 -2.74 19.57 -3.09
C ALA A 89 -3.59 19.45 -1.80
N PRO A 90 -3.30 20.25 -0.74
CA PRO A 90 -2.24 21.25 -0.65
C PRO A 90 -0.92 20.73 -0.04
N PHE A 91 -0.82 19.42 0.30
CA PHE A 91 0.20 18.91 1.23
C PHE A 91 1.48 18.43 0.54
N GLN A 92 1.45 18.11 -0.76
CA GLN A 92 2.53 17.42 -1.48
C GLN A 92 3.00 16.15 -0.76
N GLN A 93 2.02 15.37 -0.26
CA GLN A 93 2.24 14.13 0.47
C GLN A 93 1.64 12.94 -0.27
N ALA A 94 2.12 11.75 0.06
CA ALA A 94 1.47 10.51 -0.34
C ALA A 94 1.42 9.53 0.82
N GLU A 95 0.30 8.82 0.97
CA GLU A 95 0.12 7.80 2.01
C GLU A 95 0.37 6.41 1.44
N LEU A 96 1.37 5.71 1.95
CA LEU A 96 1.73 4.36 1.50
C LEU A 96 0.73 3.32 2.01
N GLY A 97 0.44 2.34 1.13
CA GLY A 97 -0.31 1.14 1.48
C GLY A 97 0.25 -0.09 0.77
N PHE A 98 0.25 -1.23 1.45
CA PHE A 98 0.72 -2.49 0.87
C PHE A 98 0.05 -3.70 1.55
N MET A 99 -0.07 -4.77 0.80
CA MET A 99 -0.54 -6.08 1.23
C MET A 99 0.26 -7.17 0.53
N LEU A 100 0.59 -8.25 1.24
CA LEU A 100 1.21 -9.44 0.67
C LEU A 100 0.41 -10.69 1.03
N SER A 101 0.30 -11.62 0.10
CA SER A 101 -0.23 -12.95 0.37
C SER A 101 0.60 -13.61 1.47
N PRO A 102 -0.02 -14.31 2.43
CA PRO A 102 0.65 -14.82 3.63
C PRO A 102 1.89 -15.66 3.36
N GLU A 103 1.86 -16.48 2.31
CA GLU A 103 2.98 -17.34 1.89
C GLU A 103 4.23 -16.58 1.43
N PHE A 104 4.09 -15.29 1.08
CA PHE A 104 5.19 -14.43 0.65
C PHE A 104 5.66 -13.45 1.74
N GLN A 105 5.01 -13.47 2.90
CA GLN A 105 5.43 -12.67 4.05
C GLN A 105 6.71 -13.22 4.69
N GLY A 106 7.42 -12.39 5.43
CA GLY A 106 8.66 -12.79 6.13
C GLY A 106 9.90 -13.00 5.25
N LYS A 107 9.79 -12.87 3.92
CA LYS A 107 10.87 -13.10 2.94
C LYS A 107 11.58 -11.82 2.46
N GLY A 108 11.23 -10.68 3.04
CA GLY A 108 11.81 -9.38 2.68
C GLY A 108 11.17 -8.69 1.48
N TYR A 109 10.17 -9.29 0.84
CA TYR A 109 9.51 -8.73 -0.35
C TYR A 109 8.84 -7.38 -0.07
N ALA A 110 8.16 -7.22 1.07
CA ALA A 110 7.56 -5.94 1.43
C ALA A 110 8.61 -4.83 1.55
N LEU A 111 9.76 -5.11 2.14
CA LEU A 111 10.86 -4.15 2.28
C LEU A 111 11.41 -3.74 0.91
N GLU A 112 11.63 -4.71 0.03
CA GLU A 112 12.16 -4.51 -1.32
C GLU A 112 11.20 -3.69 -2.18
N ALA A 113 9.91 -4.07 -2.21
CA ALA A 113 8.87 -3.37 -2.94
C ALA A 113 8.70 -1.93 -2.43
N SER A 114 8.65 -1.74 -1.10
CA SER A 114 8.48 -0.41 -0.51
C SER A 114 9.64 0.52 -0.82
N LYS A 115 10.88 0.04 -0.86
CA LYS A 115 12.02 0.87 -1.26
C LYS A 115 11.86 1.42 -2.68
N ALA A 116 11.45 0.59 -3.62
CA ALA A 116 11.22 1.03 -5.01
C ALA A 116 10.07 2.04 -5.12
N VAL A 117 8.97 1.82 -4.38
CA VAL A 117 7.82 2.75 -4.38
C VAL A 117 8.18 4.08 -3.70
N ILE A 118 8.94 4.05 -2.61
CA ILE A 118 9.43 5.25 -1.91
C ILE A 118 10.33 6.07 -2.83
N ASP A 119 11.28 5.42 -3.48
CA ASP A 119 12.20 6.09 -4.43
C ASP A 119 11.42 6.76 -5.56
N PHE A 120 10.49 6.04 -6.17
CA PHE A 120 9.59 6.58 -7.19
C PHE A 120 8.77 7.78 -6.69
N ALA A 121 8.14 7.66 -5.53
CA ALA A 121 7.30 8.71 -4.98
C ALA A 121 8.09 9.98 -4.64
N LEU A 122 9.25 9.83 -3.98
CA LEU A 122 10.04 10.97 -3.54
C LEU A 122 10.82 11.63 -4.68
N HIS A 123 11.41 10.85 -5.59
CA HIS A 123 12.34 11.38 -6.59
C HIS A 123 11.71 11.58 -7.97
N GLU A 124 10.84 10.69 -8.43
CA GLU A 124 10.19 10.85 -9.74
C GLU A 124 8.90 11.66 -9.63
N CYS A 125 8.03 11.37 -8.65
CA CYS A 125 6.80 12.13 -8.42
C CYS A 125 7.03 13.44 -7.67
N ASN A 126 8.19 13.62 -7.03
CA ASN A 126 8.56 14.81 -6.26
C ASN A 126 7.64 15.10 -5.05
N TYR A 127 7.15 14.09 -4.36
CA TYR A 127 6.48 14.31 -3.09
C TYR A 127 7.45 14.86 -2.05
N HIS A 128 6.97 15.80 -1.23
CA HIS A 128 7.75 16.38 -0.13
C HIS A 128 7.87 15.41 1.04
N LYS A 129 6.82 14.62 1.29
CA LYS A 129 6.71 13.72 2.44
C LYS A 129 5.89 12.50 2.08
N LEU A 130 6.31 11.35 2.58
CA LEU A 130 5.47 10.16 2.61
C LEU A 130 4.95 9.94 4.02
N ILE A 131 3.71 9.49 4.12
CA ILE A 131 3.09 9.09 5.37
C ILE A 131 2.62 7.64 5.30
N ALA A 132 2.46 7.02 6.45
CA ALA A 132 1.82 5.71 6.58
C ALA A 132 1.02 5.66 7.87
N THR A 133 -0.16 5.03 7.80
CA THR A 133 -1.02 4.81 8.96
C THR A 133 -1.01 3.33 9.31
N VAL A 134 -0.74 3.02 10.56
CA VAL A 134 -0.67 1.64 11.05
C VAL A 134 -1.59 1.48 12.25
N ALA A 135 -2.50 0.51 12.20
CA ALA A 135 -3.30 0.15 13.36
C ALA A 135 -2.38 -0.34 14.50
N GLN A 136 -2.59 0.18 15.69
CA GLN A 136 -1.80 -0.20 16.87
C GLN A 136 -1.86 -1.70 17.10
N GLY A 137 -0.69 -2.33 17.31
CA GLY A 137 -0.55 -3.79 17.42
C GLY A 137 -0.11 -4.48 16.12
N ASN A 138 -0.08 -3.77 14.98
CA ASN A 138 0.51 -4.30 13.75
C ASN A 138 2.04 -4.15 13.78
N HIS A 139 2.69 -5.00 14.58
CA HIS A 139 4.14 -4.95 14.79
C HIS A 139 4.95 -5.19 13.52
N ALA A 140 4.43 -5.98 12.57
CA ALA A 140 5.10 -6.25 11.31
C ALA A 140 5.23 -4.98 10.45
N SER A 141 4.13 -4.24 10.26
CA SER A 141 4.14 -2.96 9.53
C SER A 141 4.97 -1.90 10.26
N HIS A 142 4.82 -1.79 11.59
CA HIS A 142 5.63 -0.87 12.41
C HIS A 142 7.14 -1.12 12.21
N HIS A 143 7.57 -2.36 12.31
CA HIS A 143 8.98 -2.73 12.12
C HIS A 143 9.47 -2.47 10.69
N LEU A 144 8.65 -2.76 9.69
CA LEU A 144 8.96 -2.47 8.29
C LEU A 144 9.16 -0.97 8.06
N LEU A 145 8.23 -0.13 8.52
CA LEU A 145 8.32 1.33 8.37
C LEU A 145 9.59 1.89 9.02
N LYS A 146 9.94 1.42 10.22
CA LYS A 146 11.21 1.80 10.86
C LYS A 146 12.44 1.43 10.02
N LYS A 147 12.47 0.23 9.42
CA LYS A 147 13.55 -0.17 8.51
C LYS A 147 13.63 0.67 7.25
N LEU A 148 12.51 1.24 6.82
CA LEU A 148 12.42 2.16 5.67
C LEU A 148 12.78 3.61 6.02
N GLY A 149 13.06 3.90 7.30
CA GLY A 149 13.43 5.23 7.77
C GLY A 149 12.25 6.13 8.16
N PHE A 150 11.03 5.59 8.24
CA PHE A 150 9.90 6.34 8.77
C PHE A 150 10.03 6.57 10.27
N GLU A 151 9.64 7.75 10.71
CA GLU A 151 9.55 8.13 12.11
C GLU A 151 8.09 8.15 12.58
N LEU A 152 7.83 7.70 13.82
CA LEU A 152 6.51 7.82 14.43
C LEU A 152 6.25 9.28 14.79
N GLU A 153 5.23 9.89 14.21
CA GLU A 153 4.87 11.29 14.42
C GLU A 153 3.74 11.47 15.45
N GLY A 154 2.97 10.43 15.70
CA GLY A 154 1.89 10.47 16.68
C GLY A 154 0.98 9.27 16.67
N THR A 155 0.12 9.22 17.70
CA THR A 155 -0.92 8.19 17.85
C THR A 155 -2.29 8.86 17.97
N LEU A 156 -3.19 8.53 17.07
CA LEU A 156 -4.58 8.97 17.10
C LEU A 156 -5.41 7.94 17.86
N LYS A 157 -5.95 8.33 19.03
CA LYS A 157 -6.72 7.42 19.89
C LYS A 157 -8.10 7.16 19.31
N HIS A 158 -8.50 5.88 19.27
CA HIS A 158 -9.82 5.44 18.83
C HIS A 158 -10.22 6.07 17.47
N ASN A 159 -9.29 6.08 16.53
CA ASN A 159 -9.44 6.80 15.26
C ASN A 159 -10.12 5.97 14.17
N PHE A 160 -10.07 4.66 14.27
CA PHE A 160 -10.60 3.73 13.28
C PHE A 160 -11.30 2.55 13.92
N GLN A 161 -12.28 1.94 13.24
CA GLN A 161 -12.93 0.71 13.68
C GLN A 161 -12.50 -0.48 12.85
N ILE A 162 -12.18 -1.59 13.53
CA ILE A 162 -11.96 -2.90 12.91
C ILE A 162 -12.85 -3.89 13.62
N ASN A 163 -13.74 -4.54 12.88
CA ASN A 163 -14.72 -5.51 13.43
C ASN A 163 -15.54 -4.95 14.61
N GLY A 164 -15.91 -3.67 14.51
CA GLY A 164 -16.70 -2.98 15.54
C GLY A 164 -15.93 -2.48 16.76
N GLU A 165 -14.63 -2.76 16.84
CA GLU A 165 -13.78 -2.27 17.93
C GLU A 165 -12.98 -1.03 17.52
N TRP A 166 -12.94 -0.01 18.39
CA TRP A 166 -12.13 1.18 18.17
C TRP A 166 -10.65 0.88 18.42
N VAL A 167 -9.83 1.14 17.41
CA VAL A 167 -8.38 0.98 17.47
C VAL A 167 -7.67 2.33 17.34
N ASN A 168 -6.47 2.41 17.89
CA ASN A 168 -5.61 3.57 17.71
C ASN A 168 -4.85 3.44 16.39
N ASP A 169 -4.61 4.57 15.73
CA ASP A 169 -3.75 4.67 14.55
C ASP A 169 -2.42 5.32 14.91
N GLU A 170 -1.35 4.67 14.55
CA GLU A 170 0.01 5.22 14.60
C GLU A 170 0.34 5.88 13.26
N LYS A 171 0.67 7.16 13.28
CA LYS A 171 1.05 7.95 12.10
C LYS A 171 2.55 8.02 11.97
N PHE A 172 3.04 7.58 10.83
CA PHE A 172 4.46 7.61 10.47
C PHE A 172 4.71 8.58 9.34
N GLY A 173 5.88 9.21 9.34
CA GLY A 173 6.32 10.13 8.29
C GLY A 173 7.74 9.88 7.83
N LEU A 174 8.00 10.12 6.54
CA LEU A 174 9.30 10.10 5.91
C LEU A 174 9.44 11.34 5.03
N LEU A 175 10.39 12.20 5.34
CA LEU A 175 10.68 13.40 4.56
C LEU A 175 11.63 13.07 3.40
N ARG A 176 11.46 13.78 2.28
CA ARG A 176 12.46 13.81 1.22
C ARG A 176 13.65 14.64 1.70
N ILE A 177 14.82 14.01 1.82
CA ILE A 177 16.08 14.66 2.16
C ILE A 177 16.81 15.04 0.88
#